data_ea48b0f235aa9fe126b42fda224d1982
#
_entry.id   ea48b0f235aa9fe126b42fda224d1982
#
_cell.length_a   1.000
_cell.length_b   1.000
_cell.length_c   1.000
_cell.angle_alpha   90.00
_cell.angle_beta   90.00
_cell.angle_gamma   90.00
#
_symmetry.space_group_name_H-M   'P 1'
#
loop_
_entity.id
_entity.type
_entity.pdbx_description
1 polymer ?
#
loop_
_entity_poly.entity_id
_entity_poly.type
_entity_poly.pdbx_seq_one_letter_code
_entity_poly.pdbx_strand_id
1 'polypeptide(L)'
;MTRFHGRAPQGKRLVDKVPYGHWKTTTFICGLRYDGVTAPFVLDGPMDGPHFLAYVEQILAPTLKKGQIVFLDNVSTHRVDGVEEAIAARGALAVFLPAYSPDLNPIEQLFARLKAFLRKMKARTVEELWRAIASFLKGVSKEECKAYLANSGYT
;
A
#
# COMPACT_ATOMS: atom_id res chain seq x y z
N MET A 1 -13.34 1.94 6.23
CA MET A 1 -12.80 1.20 7.40
C MET A 1 -13.44 1.72 8.67
N THR A 2 -14.01 0.84 9.47
CA THR A 2 -14.65 1.17 10.76
C THR A 2 -13.79 0.72 11.93
N ARG A 3 -13.90 1.42 13.06
CA ARG A 3 -13.28 0.97 14.31
C ARG A 3 -14.14 -0.12 14.93
N PHE A 4 -13.53 -1.25 15.30
CA PHE A 4 -14.23 -2.33 16.01
C PHE A 4 -14.29 -2.11 17.52
N HIS A 5 -13.44 -1.23 18.07
CA HIS A 5 -13.34 -0.94 19.50
C HIS A 5 -13.23 0.57 19.74
N GLY A 6 -13.79 1.03 20.82
CA GLY A 6 -13.68 2.40 21.32
C GLY A 6 -13.65 2.43 22.84
N ARG A 7 -13.47 3.61 23.41
CA ARG A 7 -13.48 3.82 24.87
C ARG A 7 -14.65 4.69 25.24
N ALA A 8 -15.37 4.33 26.29
CA ALA A 8 -16.42 5.12 26.92
C ALA A 8 -16.15 5.20 28.43
N PRO A 9 -16.69 6.18 29.14
CA PRO A 9 -16.66 6.21 30.61
C PRO A 9 -17.23 4.90 31.20
N GLN A 10 -16.73 4.49 32.35
CA GLN A 10 -17.21 3.29 33.00
C GLN A 10 -18.73 3.34 33.22
N GLY A 11 -19.40 2.24 32.89
CA GLY A 11 -20.86 2.13 32.97
C GLY A 11 -21.64 2.75 31.82
N LYS A 12 -20.99 3.34 30.80
CA LYS A 12 -21.66 3.85 29.60
C LYS A 12 -21.39 2.97 28.40
N ARG A 13 -22.47 2.64 27.67
CA ARG A 13 -22.36 1.91 26.40
C ARG A 13 -21.81 2.83 25.32
N LEU A 14 -20.75 2.39 24.64
CA LEU A 14 -20.25 3.04 23.43
C LEU A 14 -21.21 2.74 22.26
N VAL A 15 -21.80 3.78 21.69
CA VAL A 15 -22.63 3.68 20.48
C VAL A 15 -21.94 4.44 19.37
N ASP A 16 -21.58 3.76 18.28
CA ASP A 16 -21.09 4.39 17.06
C ASP A 16 -21.91 3.87 15.86
N LYS A 17 -22.14 4.74 14.88
CA LYS A 17 -22.88 4.37 13.67
C LYS A 17 -21.91 3.83 12.65
N VAL A 18 -22.13 2.58 12.23
CA VAL A 18 -21.36 1.92 11.18
C VAL A 18 -22.17 1.98 9.88
N PRO A 19 -21.58 2.37 8.75
CA PRO A 19 -22.25 2.27 7.47
C PRO A 19 -22.68 0.84 7.19
N TYR A 20 -23.95 0.62 6.91
CA TYR A 20 -24.50 -0.68 6.51
C TYR A 20 -24.71 -0.68 5.00
N GLY A 21 -24.28 -1.75 4.30
CA GLY A 21 -24.47 -1.90 2.86
C GLY A 21 -23.45 -2.84 2.22
N HIS A 22 -23.54 -3.03 0.91
CA HIS A 22 -22.56 -3.78 0.14
C HIS A 22 -21.21 -3.07 0.17
N TRP A 23 -20.19 -3.77 0.67
CA TRP A 23 -18.83 -3.25 0.75
C TRP A 23 -18.20 -3.29 -0.65
N LYS A 24 -17.95 -2.12 -1.23
CA LYS A 24 -17.09 -2.03 -2.41
C LYS A 24 -15.64 -2.17 -1.99
N THR A 25 -14.91 -3.01 -2.68
CA THR A 25 -13.47 -3.14 -2.49
C THR A 25 -12.77 -2.02 -3.22
N THR A 26 -11.91 -1.30 -2.53
CA THR A 26 -10.97 -0.35 -3.13
C THR A 26 -9.57 -0.83 -2.81
N THR A 27 -8.76 -1.05 -3.82
CA THR A 27 -7.36 -1.44 -3.67
C THR A 27 -6.47 -0.23 -3.83
N PHE A 28 -5.55 -0.04 -2.89
CA PHE A 28 -4.46 0.94 -2.99
C PHE A 28 -3.13 0.23 -3.08
N ILE A 29 -2.33 0.61 -4.06
CA ILE A 29 -0.98 0.09 -4.29
C ILE A 29 0.00 1.24 -4.50
N CYS A 30 1.23 1.08 -4.04
CA CYS A 30 2.32 2.02 -4.26
C CYS A 30 3.67 1.32 -4.07
N GLY A 31 4.74 1.98 -4.49
CA GLY A 31 6.11 1.61 -4.15
C GLY A 31 6.65 2.45 -2.99
N LEU A 32 7.43 1.85 -2.10
CA LEU A 32 8.19 2.54 -1.06
C LEU A 32 9.65 2.62 -1.49
N ARG A 33 10.20 3.82 -1.46
CA ARG A 33 11.60 4.11 -1.76
C ARG A 33 12.25 4.81 -0.59
N TYR A 34 13.58 4.85 -0.61
CA TYR A 34 14.38 5.55 0.37
C TYR A 34 14.06 7.07 0.44
N ASP A 35 13.65 7.66 -0.67
CA ASP A 35 13.38 9.09 -0.83
C ASP A 35 11.87 9.46 -0.80
N GLY A 36 10.98 8.46 -0.68
CA GLY A 36 9.55 8.71 -0.63
C GLY A 36 8.70 7.56 -1.15
N VAL A 37 7.41 7.81 -1.25
CA VAL A 37 6.45 6.91 -1.88
C VAL A 37 6.40 7.20 -3.38
N THR A 38 6.38 6.15 -4.19
CA THR A 38 6.34 6.25 -5.66
C THR A 38 5.20 5.41 -6.24
N ALA A 39 4.81 5.71 -7.47
CA ALA A 39 3.81 4.96 -8.24
C ALA A 39 2.50 4.67 -7.45
N PRO A 40 1.90 5.66 -6.74
CA PRO A 40 0.66 5.42 -6.04
C PRO A 40 -0.49 5.24 -7.04
N PHE A 41 -1.31 4.22 -6.80
CA PHE A 41 -2.46 3.91 -7.63
C PHE A 41 -3.63 3.41 -6.80
N VAL A 42 -4.85 3.80 -7.16
CA VAL A 42 -6.09 3.35 -6.55
C VAL A 42 -6.94 2.68 -7.61
N LEU A 43 -7.36 1.46 -7.33
CA LEU A 43 -8.28 0.68 -8.16
C LEU A 43 -9.63 0.54 -7.45
N ASP A 44 -10.72 0.84 -8.13
CA ASP A 44 -12.08 0.54 -7.64
C ASP A 44 -12.41 -0.93 -7.97
N GLY A 45 -11.98 -1.82 -7.09
CA GLY A 45 -12.09 -3.26 -7.24
C GLY A 45 -10.94 -4.03 -6.59
N PRO A 46 -10.99 -5.36 -6.65
CA PRO A 46 -9.88 -6.21 -6.23
C PRO A 46 -8.73 -6.15 -7.25
N MET A 47 -7.50 -6.32 -6.77
CA MET A 47 -6.32 -6.49 -7.61
C MET A 47 -6.17 -7.96 -7.99
N ASP A 48 -6.18 -8.23 -9.28
CA ASP A 48 -5.83 -9.53 -9.87
C ASP A 48 -4.50 -9.44 -10.64
N GLY A 49 -4.08 -10.56 -11.22
CA GLY A 49 -2.82 -10.63 -11.96
C GLY A 49 -2.74 -9.67 -13.16
N PRO A 50 -3.73 -9.65 -14.07
CA PRO A 50 -3.75 -8.71 -15.18
C PRO A 50 -3.72 -7.24 -14.78
N HIS A 51 -4.47 -6.86 -13.74
CA HIS A 51 -4.43 -5.49 -13.22
C HIS A 51 -3.07 -5.15 -12.58
N PHE A 52 -2.44 -6.13 -11.91
CA PHE A 52 -1.11 -5.93 -11.34
C PHE A 52 -0.06 -5.75 -12.44
N LEU A 53 -0.08 -6.57 -13.51
CA LEU A 53 0.81 -6.40 -14.65
C LEU A 53 0.63 -5.03 -15.30
N ALA A 54 -0.61 -4.61 -15.57
CA ALA A 54 -0.89 -3.29 -16.11
C ALA A 54 -0.37 -2.15 -15.21
N TYR A 55 -0.53 -2.29 -13.89
CA TYR A 55 0.06 -1.36 -12.93
C TYR A 55 1.58 -1.31 -13.03
N VAL A 56 2.23 -2.47 -13.10
CA VAL A 56 3.69 -2.53 -13.23
C VAL A 56 4.16 -1.87 -14.52
N GLU A 57 3.56 -2.19 -15.66
CA GLU A 57 3.95 -1.66 -16.95
C GLU A 57 3.73 -0.15 -17.08
N GLN A 58 2.55 0.33 -16.66
CA GLN A 58 2.10 1.69 -16.96
C GLN A 58 2.44 2.70 -15.86
N ILE A 59 2.58 2.24 -14.62
CA ILE A 59 2.71 3.15 -13.48
C ILE A 59 4.03 2.94 -12.73
N LEU A 60 4.39 1.70 -12.38
CA LEU A 60 5.61 1.44 -11.61
C LEU A 60 6.87 1.53 -12.49
N ALA A 61 6.92 0.77 -13.59
CA ALA A 61 8.10 0.68 -14.44
C ALA A 61 8.59 2.04 -14.97
N PRO A 62 7.72 3.00 -15.35
CA PRO A 62 8.17 4.34 -15.75
C PRO A 62 8.92 5.12 -14.65
N THR A 63 8.72 4.76 -13.38
CA THR A 63 9.42 5.40 -12.25
C THR A 63 10.76 4.76 -11.94
N LEU A 64 11.06 3.58 -12.51
CA LEU A 64 12.26 2.82 -12.23
C LEU A 64 13.47 3.36 -13.00
N LYS A 65 14.64 3.22 -12.38
CA LYS A 65 15.94 3.56 -12.96
C LYS A 65 16.81 2.30 -13.05
N LYS A 66 17.71 2.31 -14.03
CA LYS A 66 18.72 1.25 -14.19
C LYS A 66 19.47 0.99 -12.89
N GLY A 67 19.62 -0.28 -12.53
CA GLY A 67 20.33 -0.73 -11.33
C GLY A 67 19.50 -0.77 -10.06
N GLN A 68 18.22 -0.37 -10.11
CA GLN A 68 17.33 -0.51 -8.95
C GLN A 68 16.87 -1.95 -8.75
N ILE A 69 16.60 -2.31 -7.50
CA ILE A 69 16.01 -3.59 -7.11
C ILE A 69 14.59 -3.31 -6.60
N VAL A 70 13.63 -4.03 -7.16
CA VAL A 70 12.22 -3.97 -6.75
C VAL A 70 11.91 -5.22 -5.94
N PHE A 71 11.67 -5.06 -4.65
CA PHE A 71 11.22 -6.15 -3.78
C PHE A 71 9.71 -6.27 -3.87
N LEU A 72 9.22 -7.46 -4.15
CA LEU A 72 7.81 -7.82 -4.26
C LEU A 72 7.48 -8.88 -3.23
N ASP A 73 6.31 -8.80 -2.61
CA ASP A 73 5.84 -9.89 -1.78
C ASP A 73 5.47 -11.12 -2.64
N ASN A 74 5.49 -12.29 -2.03
CA ASN A 74 5.35 -13.56 -2.72
C ASN A 74 3.88 -14.01 -2.84
N VAL A 75 3.00 -13.10 -3.27
CA VAL A 75 1.60 -13.45 -3.56
C VAL A 75 1.41 -13.82 -5.03
N SER A 76 0.45 -14.68 -5.31
CA SER A 76 0.21 -15.20 -6.66
C SER A 76 -0.07 -14.09 -7.69
N THR A 77 -0.75 -13.03 -7.28
CA THR A 77 -1.05 -11.87 -8.15
C THR A 77 0.19 -11.10 -8.58
N HIS A 78 1.30 -11.17 -7.84
CA HIS A 78 2.56 -10.52 -8.18
C HIS A 78 3.49 -11.40 -9.04
N ARG A 79 3.18 -12.70 -9.14
CA ARG A 79 3.95 -13.68 -9.93
C ARG A 79 3.34 -13.96 -11.29
N VAL A 80 2.73 -12.97 -11.89
CA VAL A 80 2.16 -13.07 -13.24
C VAL A 80 3.26 -12.88 -14.27
N ASP A 81 3.19 -13.67 -15.33
CA ASP A 81 4.11 -13.54 -16.48
C ASP A 81 4.10 -12.11 -17.01
N GLY A 82 5.25 -11.59 -17.35
CA GLY A 82 5.43 -10.21 -17.82
C GLY A 82 5.85 -9.21 -16.73
N VAL A 83 5.64 -9.50 -15.45
CA VAL A 83 6.01 -8.57 -14.36
C VAL A 83 7.53 -8.39 -14.26
N GLU A 84 8.27 -9.49 -14.26
CA GLU A 84 9.74 -9.45 -14.19
C GLU A 84 10.33 -8.81 -15.45
N GLU A 85 9.78 -9.13 -16.62
CA GLU A 85 10.18 -8.60 -17.91
C GLU A 85 9.94 -7.07 -17.98
N ALA A 86 8.80 -6.61 -17.50
CA ALA A 86 8.48 -5.18 -17.48
C ALA A 86 9.44 -4.37 -16.59
N ILE A 87 9.85 -4.94 -15.47
CA ILE A 87 10.84 -4.36 -14.56
C ILE A 87 12.24 -4.42 -15.19
N ALA A 88 12.61 -5.57 -15.75
CA ALA A 88 13.91 -5.78 -16.40
C ALA A 88 14.11 -4.87 -17.63
N ALA A 89 13.06 -4.57 -18.38
CA ALA A 89 13.08 -3.64 -19.52
C ALA A 89 13.54 -2.22 -19.12
N ARG A 90 13.44 -1.87 -17.84
CA ARG A 90 13.95 -0.60 -17.27
C ARG A 90 15.39 -0.71 -16.73
N GLY A 91 16.01 -1.89 -16.89
CA GLY A 91 17.34 -2.17 -16.31
C GLY A 91 17.30 -2.32 -14.79
N ALA A 92 16.14 -2.61 -14.22
CA ALA A 92 15.92 -2.91 -12.81
C ALA A 92 15.78 -4.43 -12.62
N LEU A 93 15.91 -4.90 -11.38
CA LEU A 93 15.78 -6.30 -11.00
C LEU A 93 14.57 -6.50 -10.11
N ALA A 94 13.72 -7.47 -10.43
CA ALA A 94 12.64 -7.92 -9.52
C ALA A 94 13.18 -9.00 -8.58
N VAL A 95 12.86 -8.89 -7.30
CA VAL A 95 13.22 -9.88 -6.27
C VAL A 95 11.97 -10.17 -5.43
N PHE A 96 11.54 -11.42 -5.40
CA PHE A 96 10.42 -11.84 -4.55
C PHE A 96 10.90 -12.16 -3.14
N LEU A 97 10.21 -11.58 -2.17
CA LEU A 97 10.46 -11.88 -0.76
C LEU A 97 10.07 -13.33 -0.44
N PRO A 98 10.67 -13.95 0.60
CA PRO A 98 10.24 -15.25 1.07
C PRO A 98 8.74 -15.23 1.43
N ALA A 99 8.06 -16.36 1.25
CA ALA A 99 6.67 -16.49 1.66
C ALA A 99 6.54 -16.25 3.18
N TYR A 100 5.45 -15.60 3.58
CA TYR A 100 5.13 -15.31 4.99
C TYR A 100 6.19 -14.48 5.75
N SER A 101 6.87 -13.56 5.07
CA SER A 101 7.90 -12.70 5.67
C SER A 101 7.51 -11.21 5.64
N PRO A 102 6.44 -10.78 6.32
CA PRO A 102 5.99 -9.39 6.31
C PRO A 102 6.98 -8.43 7.00
N ASP A 103 7.81 -8.94 7.90
CA ASP A 103 8.90 -8.23 8.57
C ASP A 103 9.99 -7.77 7.61
N LEU A 104 10.21 -8.50 6.52
CA LEU A 104 11.11 -8.12 5.44
C LEU A 104 10.47 -7.15 4.42
N ASN A 105 9.18 -6.85 4.56
CA ASN A 105 8.48 -5.96 3.67
C ASN A 105 8.20 -4.60 4.33
N PRO A 106 9.05 -3.57 4.11
CA PRO A 106 8.94 -2.28 4.80
C PRO A 106 7.65 -1.52 4.48
N ILE A 107 7.02 -1.80 3.33
CA ILE A 107 5.77 -1.15 2.93
C ILE A 107 4.59 -1.51 3.85
N GLU A 108 4.66 -2.62 4.56
CA GLU A 108 3.64 -3.02 5.52
C GLU A 108 3.51 -2.01 6.68
N GLN A 109 4.62 -1.39 7.10
CA GLN A 109 4.63 -0.35 8.10
C GLN A 109 3.90 0.91 7.61
N LEU A 110 4.12 1.30 6.35
CA LEU A 110 3.40 2.38 5.68
C LEU A 110 1.89 2.07 5.62
N PHE A 111 1.52 0.86 5.21
CA PHE A 111 0.11 0.45 5.15
C PHE A 111 -0.56 0.37 6.52
N ALA A 112 0.16 -0.07 7.55
CA ALA A 112 -0.36 -0.06 8.92
C ALA A 112 -0.71 1.37 9.38
N ARG A 113 0.17 2.34 9.12
CA ARG A 113 -0.04 3.76 9.40
C ARG A 113 -1.19 4.35 8.55
N LEU A 114 -1.23 4.05 7.25
CA LEU A 114 -2.34 4.45 6.37
C LEU A 114 -3.68 3.92 6.89
N LYS A 115 -3.76 2.64 7.23
CA LYS A 115 -4.98 2.03 7.80
C LYS A 115 -5.41 2.71 9.10
N ALA A 116 -4.46 3.08 9.97
CA ALA A 116 -4.75 3.82 11.20
C ALA A 116 -5.28 5.23 10.90
N PHE A 117 -4.67 5.93 9.94
CA PHE A 117 -5.10 7.25 9.49
C PHE A 117 -6.52 7.22 8.89
N LEU A 118 -6.80 6.29 7.97
CA LEU A 118 -8.11 6.16 7.33
C LEU A 118 -9.23 5.84 8.34
N ARG A 119 -8.93 5.03 9.37
CA ARG A 119 -9.89 4.78 10.48
C ARG A 119 -10.23 6.03 11.27
N LYS A 120 -9.29 6.98 11.42
CA LYS A 120 -9.54 8.27 12.07
C LYS A 120 -10.38 9.20 11.19
N MET A 121 -10.13 9.19 9.88
CA MET A 121 -10.82 10.06 8.91
C MET A 121 -12.28 9.68 8.71
N LYS A 122 -12.69 8.43 9.00
CA LYS A 122 -14.08 7.95 8.87
C LYS A 122 -14.70 8.26 7.49
N ALA A 123 -13.89 8.20 6.41
CA ALA A 123 -14.37 8.43 5.06
C ALA A 123 -15.57 7.52 4.73
N ARG A 124 -16.63 8.08 4.17
CA ARG A 124 -17.89 7.38 3.89
C ARG A 124 -18.16 7.21 2.41
N THR A 125 -17.47 7.98 1.58
CA THR A 125 -17.54 7.87 0.12
C THR A 125 -16.17 7.46 -0.45
N VAL A 126 -16.18 6.98 -1.69
CA VAL A 126 -14.94 6.61 -2.42
C VAL A 126 -14.08 7.85 -2.64
N GLU A 127 -14.69 8.97 -2.97
CA GLU A 127 -14.00 10.25 -3.20
C GLU A 127 -13.33 10.76 -1.91
N GLU A 128 -14.01 10.65 -0.77
CA GLU A 128 -13.42 10.99 0.53
C GLU A 128 -12.25 10.09 0.87
N LEU A 129 -12.36 8.78 0.57
CA LEU A 129 -11.29 7.81 0.76
C LEU A 129 -10.07 8.18 -0.09
N TRP A 130 -10.26 8.50 -1.36
CA TRP A 130 -9.18 8.89 -2.26
C TRP A 130 -8.49 10.19 -1.81
N ARG A 131 -9.27 11.19 -1.40
CA ARG A 131 -8.72 12.43 -0.82
C ARG A 131 -7.93 12.18 0.45
N ALA A 132 -8.42 11.29 1.31
CA ALA A 132 -7.72 10.90 2.53
C ALA A 132 -6.39 10.19 2.23
N ILE A 133 -6.36 9.27 1.25
CA ILE A 133 -5.12 8.61 0.79
C ILE A 133 -4.13 9.66 0.25
N ALA A 134 -4.60 10.55 -0.63
CA ALA A 134 -3.75 11.61 -1.19
C ALA A 134 -3.18 12.54 -0.09
N SER A 135 -4.01 12.91 0.89
CA SER A 135 -3.57 13.71 2.04
C SER A 135 -2.54 12.97 2.90
N PHE A 136 -2.76 11.69 3.14
CA PHE A 136 -1.79 10.85 3.86
C PHE A 136 -0.44 10.82 3.17
N LEU A 137 -0.42 10.56 1.86
CA LEU A 137 0.83 10.45 1.08
C LEU A 137 1.65 11.74 1.10
N LYS A 138 0.99 12.91 1.08
CA LYS A 138 1.68 14.21 1.20
C LYS A 138 2.37 14.40 2.56
N GLY A 139 1.89 13.71 3.59
CA GLY A 139 2.44 13.77 4.94
C GLY A 139 3.52 12.71 5.23
N VAL A 140 3.84 11.84 4.29
CA VAL A 140 4.91 10.83 4.47
C VAL A 140 6.26 11.47 4.17
N SER A 141 7.12 11.55 5.18
CA SER A 141 8.44 12.15 5.02
C SER A 141 9.49 11.15 4.52
N LYS A 142 10.58 11.69 3.99
CA LYS A 142 11.74 10.90 3.56
C LYS A 142 12.39 10.16 4.74
N GLU A 143 12.49 10.81 5.89
CA GLU A 143 13.04 10.23 7.11
C GLU A 143 12.23 9.04 7.58
N GLU A 144 10.92 9.14 7.46
CA GLU A 144 10.00 8.05 7.77
C GLU A 144 10.18 6.86 6.81
N CYS A 145 10.30 7.11 5.51
CA CYS A 145 10.56 6.05 4.52
C CYS A 145 11.89 5.33 4.81
N LYS A 146 12.94 6.08 5.16
CA LYS A 146 14.22 5.52 5.59
C LYS A 146 14.08 4.62 6.82
N ALA A 147 13.32 5.09 7.82
CA ALA A 147 13.09 4.32 9.04
C ALA A 147 12.38 3.00 8.75
N TYR A 148 11.38 2.99 7.87
CA TYR A 148 10.69 1.75 7.46
C TYR A 148 11.65 0.75 6.79
N LEU A 149 12.50 1.24 5.89
CA LEU A 149 13.51 0.42 5.22
C LEU A 149 14.50 -0.14 6.22
N ALA A 150 15.06 0.70 7.09
CA ALA A 150 16.01 0.29 8.12
C ALA A 150 15.42 -0.76 9.09
N ASN A 151 14.17 -0.56 9.52
CA ASN A 151 13.47 -1.51 10.39
C ASN A 151 13.27 -2.90 9.76
N SER A 152 13.24 -2.98 8.44
CA SER A 152 13.15 -4.25 7.69
C SER A 152 14.51 -4.76 7.20
N GLY A 153 15.61 -4.17 7.67
CA GLY A 153 16.98 -4.63 7.40
C GLY A 153 17.61 -4.09 6.11
N TYR A 154 16.98 -3.12 5.45
CA TYR A 154 17.54 -2.45 4.27
C TYR A 154 18.31 -1.18 4.72
N THR A 155 19.62 -1.21 4.59
CA THR A 155 20.55 -0.11 4.93
C THR A 155 21.24 0.45 3.69
#